data_97b19a8ddbc2ef8147100eafe95df5e3
#
_entry.id   97b19a8ddbc2ef8147100eafe95df5e3
#
_cell.length_a   1.000
_cell.length_b   1.000
_cell.length_c   1.000
_cell.angle_alpha   90.00
_cell.angle_beta   90.00
_cell.angle_gamma   90.00
#
_symmetry.space_group_name_H-M   'P 1'
#
loop_
_entity.id
_entity.type
_entity.pdbx_description
1 polymer ?
#
loop_
_entity_poly.entity_id
_entity_poly.type
_entity_poly.pdbx_seq_one_letter_code
_entity_poly.pdbx_strand_id
1 'polypeptide(L)' 'RSATTEEANIEIDFLTYSGSAFALCDNGDQVFLNSRIVDKMQLQEGDICKALLLENFEDKKAITPWRAVRVSSAN' A
#
# COMPACT_ATOMS: atom_id res chain seq x y z
N ARG A 1 12.00 17.58 -10.14
CA ARG A 1 12.16 17.32 -8.74
C ARG A 1 11.49 15.99 -8.37
N SER A 2 12.19 15.18 -7.64
CA SER A 2 11.68 13.85 -7.30
C SER A 2 10.72 13.90 -6.10
N ALA A 3 9.73 13.03 -6.13
CA ALA A 3 8.83 12.87 -5.02
C ALA A 3 9.53 12.09 -3.91
N THR A 4 9.10 12.33 -2.67
CA THR A 4 9.63 11.60 -1.53
C THR A 4 9.02 10.18 -1.52
N THR A 5 9.88 9.19 -1.48
CA THR A 5 9.46 7.80 -1.35
C THR A 5 9.99 7.22 -0.05
N GLU A 6 9.30 6.21 0.46
CA GLU A 6 9.68 5.59 1.71
C GLU A 6 9.43 4.09 1.62
N GLU A 7 10.38 3.30 2.07
CA GLU A 7 10.22 1.86 2.09
C GLU A 7 9.74 1.43 3.46
N ALA A 8 8.72 0.59 3.51
CA ALA A 8 8.16 0.15 4.77
C ALA A 8 7.53 -1.23 4.62
N ASN A 9 7.42 -1.92 5.75
CA ASN A 9 6.65 -3.16 5.82
C ASN A 9 5.19 -2.80 6.01
N ILE A 10 4.34 -3.49 5.28
CA ILE A 10 2.89 -3.26 5.38
C ILE A 10 2.20 -4.59 5.58
N GLU A 11 1.05 -4.52 6.23
CA GLU A 11 0.18 -5.68 6.40
C GLU A 11 -1.15 -5.39 5.72
N ILE A 12 -1.59 -6.29 4.85
CA ILE A 12 -2.84 -6.09 4.12
C ILE A 12 -4.00 -6.17 5.09
N ASP A 13 -4.75 -5.09 5.22
CA ASP A 13 -5.88 -4.98 6.14
C ASP A 13 -7.13 -5.59 5.53
N PHE A 14 -7.49 -5.16 4.33
CA PHE A 14 -8.63 -5.73 3.63
C PHE A 14 -8.53 -5.48 2.14
N LEU A 15 -9.26 -6.29 1.39
CA LEU A 15 -9.36 -6.15 -0.06
C LEU A 15 -10.73 -5.55 -0.40
N THR A 16 -10.75 -4.67 -1.40
CA THR A 16 -12.02 -4.10 -1.86
C THR A 16 -12.59 -5.02 -2.93
N TYR A 17 -13.90 -4.90 -3.15
CA TYR A 17 -14.54 -5.70 -4.18
C TYR A 17 -14.08 -5.31 -5.59
N SER A 18 -13.47 -4.14 -5.74
CA SER A 18 -12.93 -3.71 -7.03
C SER A 18 -11.53 -4.26 -7.30
N GLY A 19 -10.98 -5.03 -6.35
CA GLY A 19 -9.68 -5.65 -6.52
C GLY A 19 -8.51 -4.88 -5.95
N SER A 20 -8.76 -3.71 -5.39
CA SER A 20 -7.74 -2.94 -4.70
C SER A 20 -7.58 -3.44 -3.28
N ALA A 21 -6.63 -2.87 -2.55
CA ALA A 21 -6.43 -3.25 -1.15
C ALA A 21 -6.04 -2.03 -0.33
N PHE A 22 -6.30 -2.13 0.96
CA PHE A 22 -5.79 -1.19 1.94
C PHE A 22 -4.94 -1.95 2.93
N ALA A 23 -3.84 -1.34 3.32
CA ALA A 23 -2.89 -1.95 4.24
C ALA A 23 -2.49 -0.93 5.29
N LEU A 24 -1.83 -1.42 6.33
CA LEU A 24 -1.30 -0.56 7.38
C LEU A 24 0.21 -0.72 7.41
N CYS A 25 0.92 0.40 7.52
CA CYS A 25 2.36 0.35 7.66
C CYS A 25 2.72 0.37 9.15
N ASP A 26 4.02 0.28 9.44
CA ASP A 26 4.51 0.11 10.80
C ASP A 26 4.05 1.21 11.76
N ASN A 27 3.88 2.42 11.27
CA ASN A 27 3.46 3.54 12.12
C ASN A 27 1.94 3.68 12.20
N GLY A 28 1.19 2.76 11.60
CA GLY A 28 -0.26 2.77 11.64
C GLY A 28 -0.93 3.56 10.54
N ASP A 29 -0.18 4.17 9.66
CA ASP A 29 -0.76 4.90 8.53
C ASP A 29 -1.34 3.95 7.51
N GLN A 30 -2.47 4.35 6.93
CA GLN A 30 -3.12 3.54 5.91
C GLN A 30 -2.43 3.73 4.56
N VAL A 31 -2.30 2.63 3.83
CA VAL A 31 -1.64 2.59 2.53
C VAL A 31 -2.62 2.03 1.50
N PHE A 32 -2.72 2.69 0.36
CA PHE A 32 -3.56 2.22 -0.73
C PHE A 32 -2.72 1.42 -1.72
N LEU A 33 -3.24 0.25 -2.13
CA LEU A 33 -2.63 -0.57 -3.17
C LEU A 33 -3.64 -0.71 -4.30
N ASN A 34 -3.24 -0.34 -5.52
CA ASN A 34 -4.16 -0.45 -6.65
C ASN A 34 -4.35 -1.91 -7.06
N SER A 35 -5.39 -2.17 -7.84
CA SER A 35 -5.75 -3.54 -8.22
C SER A 35 -4.65 -4.23 -9.02
N ARG A 36 -3.87 -3.47 -9.78
CA ARG A 36 -2.79 -4.03 -10.57
C ARG A 36 -1.73 -4.68 -9.68
N ILE A 37 -1.38 -4.00 -8.57
CA ILE A 37 -0.41 -4.53 -7.61
C ILE A 37 -0.99 -5.75 -6.91
N VAL A 38 -2.23 -5.66 -6.48
CA VAL A 38 -2.88 -6.76 -5.78
C VAL A 38 -2.92 -8.01 -6.66
N ASP A 39 -3.27 -7.83 -7.92
CA ASP A 39 -3.36 -8.94 -8.87
C ASP A 39 -1.99 -9.53 -9.16
N LYS A 40 -1.01 -8.69 -9.40
CA LYS A 40 0.35 -9.14 -9.71
C LYS A 40 0.95 -9.95 -8.57
N MET A 41 0.72 -9.50 -7.34
CA MET A 41 1.31 -10.11 -6.15
C MET A 41 0.42 -11.17 -5.51
N GLN A 42 -0.83 -11.30 -5.98
CA GLN A 42 -1.79 -12.24 -5.41
C GLN A 42 -1.97 -12.00 -3.91
N LEU A 43 -2.16 -10.75 -3.53
CA LEU A 43 -2.25 -10.35 -2.14
C LEU A 43 -3.56 -10.74 -1.50
N GLN A 44 -3.51 -11.07 -0.21
CA GLN A 44 -4.67 -11.45 0.57
C GLN A 44 -4.61 -10.78 1.93
N GLU A 45 -5.75 -10.73 2.60
CA GLU A 45 -5.82 -10.17 3.94
C GLU A 45 -4.81 -10.85 4.85
N GLY A 46 -4.11 -10.04 5.63
CA GLY A 46 -3.12 -10.54 6.56
C GLY A 46 -1.74 -10.74 5.98
N ASP A 47 -1.59 -10.63 4.67
CA ASP A 47 -0.26 -10.76 4.05
C ASP A 47 0.63 -9.61 4.47
N ILE A 48 1.89 -9.92 4.74
CA ILE A 48 2.89 -8.93 5.09
C ILE A 48 3.86 -8.80 3.93
N CYS A 49 4.07 -7.57 3.49
CA CYS A 49 4.93 -7.29 2.34
C CYS A 49 5.78 -6.07 2.59
N LYS A 50 6.82 -5.94 1.79
CA LYS A 50 7.63 -4.73 1.78
C LYS A 50 7.15 -3.85 0.62
N ALA A 51 6.92 -2.59 0.89
CA ALA A 51 6.38 -1.69 -0.10
C ALA A 51 7.20 -0.42 -0.21
N LEU A 52 7.29 0.10 -1.42
CA LEU A 52 7.81 1.42 -1.66
C LEU A 52 6.61 2.36 -1.70
N LEU A 53 6.58 3.31 -0.79
CA LEU A 53 5.44 4.19 -0.60
C LEU A 53 5.71 5.57 -1.15
N LEU A 54 4.67 6.18 -1.68
CA LEU A 54 4.69 7.54 -2.15
C LEU A 54 3.51 8.26 -1.53
N GLU A 55 3.66 9.55 -1.24
CA GLU A 55 2.55 10.33 -0.73
C GLU A 55 1.36 10.23 -1.66
N ASN A 56 0.18 10.02 -1.08
CA ASN A 56 -1.03 9.93 -1.86
C ASN A 56 -1.43 11.32 -2.36
N PHE A 57 -2.41 11.36 -3.26
CA PHE A 57 -2.88 12.62 -3.81
C PHE A 57 -3.48 13.49 -2.71
N GLU A 58 -3.42 14.81 -2.91
CA GLU A 58 -3.83 15.79 -1.90
C GLU A 58 -5.23 15.51 -1.35
N ASP A 59 -6.16 15.18 -2.22
CA ASP A 59 -7.55 14.97 -1.84
C ASP A 59 -7.77 13.67 -1.07
N LYS A 60 -6.78 12.81 -1.01
CA LYS A 60 -6.89 11.51 -0.35
C LYS A 60 -6.00 11.36 0.87
N LYS A 61 -5.08 12.28 1.06
CA LYS A 61 -4.08 12.22 2.13
C LYS A 61 -4.66 12.17 3.52
N ALA A 62 -5.80 12.82 3.72
CA ALA A 62 -6.39 12.92 5.05
C ALA A 62 -6.82 11.55 5.58
N ILE A 63 -7.20 10.64 4.70
CA ILE A 63 -7.68 9.32 5.07
C ILE A 63 -6.60 8.26 4.81
N THR A 64 -5.98 8.34 3.63
CA THR A 64 -4.97 7.36 3.22
C THR A 64 -3.72 8.13 2.79
N PRO A 65 -2.82 8.41 3.72
CA PRO A 65 -1.67 9.28 3.42
C PRO A 65 -0.67 8.70 2.42
N TRP A 66 -0.65 7.40 2.23
CA TRP A 66 0.33 6.76 1.37
C TRP A 66 -0.33 5.91 0.30
N ARG A 67 0.38 5.75 -0.81
CA ARG A 67 0.03 4.74 -1.81
C ARG A 67 1.27 3.94 -2.14
N ALA A 68 1.09 2.66 -2.38
CA ALA A 68 2.20 1.79 -2.73
C ALA A 68 2.46 1.90 -4.24
N VAL A 69 3.72 2.13 -4.60
CA VAL A 69 4.11 2.17 -6.02
C VAL A 69 4.83 0.90 -6.41
N ARG A 70 5.37 0.17 -5.43
CA ARG A 70 6.01 -1.12 -5.67
C ARG A 70 5.87 -1.98 -4.43
N VAL A 71 5.58 -3.24 -4.61
CA VAL A 71 5.42 -4.17 -3.49
C VAL A 71 6.22 -5.43 -3.81
N SER A 72 6.87 -5.96 -2.80
CA SER A 72 7.59 -7.22 -2.94
C SER A 72 7.33 -8.07 -1.71
N SER A 73 7.62 -9.37 -1.83
CA SER A 73 7.45 -10.29 -0.71
C SER A 73 8.37 -9.89 0.44
N ALA A 74 7.89 -10.04 1.67
CA ALA A 74 8.68 -9.76 2.86
C ALA A 74 9.77 -10.82 3.08
N ASN A 75 9.62 -11.96 2.45
CA ASN A 75 10.60 -13.05 2.57
C ASN A 75 11.56 -13.07 1.41
#